data_da026ab20ba0156ba14200e538326bc9
#
_entry.id   da026ab20ba0156ba14200e538326bc9
#
_cell.length_a   1.000
_cell.length_b   1.000
_cell.length_c   1.000
_cell.angle_alpha   90.00
_cell.angle_beta   90.00
_cell.angle_gamma   90.00
#
_symmetry.space_group_name_H-M   'P 1'
#
loop_
_entity.id
_entity.type
_entity.pdbx_description
1 polymer ?
#
loop_
_entity_poly.entity_id
_entity_poly.type
_entity_poly.pdbx_seq_one_letter_code
_entity_poly.pdbx_strand_id
1 'polypeptide(L)'
;MKILFVCTGNTCRSPMAEGIFKKILSDKGITDIECSSAGIFAMTGDEVTPNSVKACERFGVDISAHRARRITEYILDEADKFVCMTQEHAASLSMFVPQEKIVVLGGGIPDPFGGDLETYIRCANMIKNALLLQFDDITAVSGK
;
A
#
# COMPACT_ATOMS: atom_id res chain seq x y z
N MET A 1 13.38 6.14 -6.68
CA MET A 1 12.05 5.65 -7.10
C MET A 1 11.09 5.78 -5.94
N LYS A 2 9.90 6.31 -6.21
CA LYS A 2 8.86 6.51 -5.20
C LYS A 2 7.64 5.66 -5.53
N ILE A 3 7.25 4.79 -4.59
CA ILE A 3 6.12 3.89 -4.74
C ILE A 3 4.99 4.35 -3.82
N LEU A 4 3.78 4.50 -4.37
CA LEU A 4 2.59 4.87 -3.63
C LEU A 4 1.65 3.67 -3.53
N PHE A 5 1.30 3.29 -2.31
CA PHE A 5 0.28 2.26 -2.06
C PHE A 5 -1.07 2.94 -1.89
N VAL A 6 -2.08 2.43 -2.59
CA VAL A 6 -3.39 3.08 -2.68
C VAL A 6 -4.51 2.16 -2.24
N CYS A 7 -5.36 2.64 -1.34
CA CYS A 7 -6.62 1.99 -0.98
C CYS A 7 -7.72 3.05 -0.82
N THR A 8 -8.83 2.71 -0.19
CA THR A 8 -9.94 3.65 -0.01
C THR A 8 -9.67 4.66 1.09
N GLY A 9 -9.57 4.19 2.34
CA GLY A 9 -9.48 5.07 3.52
C GLY A 9 -8.09 5.35 4.04
N ASN A 10 -7.09 4.63 3.55
CA ASN A 10 -5.69 4.75 3.99
C ASN A 10 -5.51 4.51 5.51
N THR A 11 -6.32 3.63 6.08
CA THR A 11 -6.25 3.26 7.50
C THR A 11 -6.03 1.77 7.74
N CYS A 12 -6.15 0.93 6.72
CA CYS A 12 -6.00 -0.52 6.84
C CYS A 12 -4.98 -1.08 5.84
N ARG A 13 -5.45 -1.36 4.60
CA ARG A 13 -4.64 -2.10 3.61
C ARG A 13 -3.38 -1.38 3.16
N SER A 14 -3.49 -0.14 2.71
CA SER A 14 -2.32 0.57 2.18
C SER A 14 -1.27 0.91 3.26
N PRO A 15 -1.65 1.26 4.50
CA PRO A 15 -0.65 1.41 5.55
C PRO A 15 0.09 0.11 5.86
N MET A 16 -0.62 -1.02 5.90
CA MET A 16 0.01 -2.32 6.11
C MET A 16 0.98 -2.64 4.97
N ALA A 17 0.55 -2.43 3.73
CA ALA A 17 1.39 -2.68 2.56
C ALA A 17 2.64 -1.81 2.58
N GLU A 18 2.50 -0.54 2.89
CA GLU A 18 3.62 0.38 2.99
C GLU A 18 4.64 -0.09 4.02
N GLY A 19 4.18 -0.42 5.22
CA GLY A 19 5.06 -0.86 6.31
C GLY A 19 5.75 -2.18 6.00
N ILE A 20 5.00 -3.15 5.49
CA ILE A 20 5.55 -4.47 5.13
C ILE A 20 6.57 -4.34 4.01
N PHE A 21 6.28 -3.50 3.00
CA PHE A 21 7.21 -3.33 1.88
C PHE A 21 8.50 -2.64 2.30
N LYS A 22 8.40 -1.65 3.19
CA LYS A 22 9.60 -1.01 3.77
C LYS A 22 10.49 -2.04 4.46
N LYS A 23 9.90 -2.99 5.18
CA LYS A 23 10.67 -4.07 5.80
C LYS A 23 11.30 -4.98 4.76
N ILE A 24 10.57 -5.35 3.71
CA ILE A 24 11.10 -6.17 2.62
C ILE A 24 12.31 -5.48 1.99
N LEU A 25 12.21 -4.18 1.72
CA LEU A 25 13.33 -3.41 1.16
C LEU A 25 14.52 -3.40 2.10
N SER A 26 14.28 -3.19 3.38
CA SER A 26 15.34 -3.18 4.39
C SER A 26 16.05 -4.54 4.46
N ASP A 27 15.28 -5.63 4.46
CA ASP A 27 15.82 -6.98 4.52
C ASP A 27 16.67 -7.32 3.28
N LYS A 28 16.34 -6.71 2.14
CA LYS A 28 17.11 -6.86 0.88
C LYS A 28 18.27 -5.89 0.74
N GLY A 29 18.42 -4.96 1.69
CA GLY A 29 19.46 -3.93 1.63
C GLY A 29 19.23 -2.86 0.57
N ILE A 30 17.97 -2.65 0.15
CA ILE A 30 17.63 -1.65 -0.87
C ILE A 30 17.32 -0.33 -0.18
N THR A 31 18.06 0.74 -0.54
CA THR A 31 17.96 2.04 0.11
C THR A 31 17.50 3.17 -0.82
N ASP A 32 17.35 2.90 -2.11
CA ASP A 32 17.02 3.92 -3.13
C ASP A 32 15.55 3.91 -3.56
N ILE A 33 14.69 3.19 -2.83
CA ILE A 33 13.24 3.17 -3.07
C ILE A 33 12.53 3.72 -1.85
N GLU A 34 11.69 4.74 -2.07
CA GLU A 34 10.85 5.32 -1.02
C GLU A 34 9.41 4.84 -1.18
N CYS A 35 8.75 4.58 -0.07
CA CYS A 35 7.36 4.12 -0.05
C CYS A 35 6.50 5.07 0.75
N SER A 36 5.28 5.29 0.27
CA SER A 36 4.26 6.03 0.99
C SER A 36 2.89 5.43 0.65
N SER A 37 1.84 5.92 1.28
CA SER A 37 0.49 5.46 1.00
C SER A 37 -0.52 6.60 1.08
N ALA A 38 -1.65 6.44 0.41
CA ALA A 38 -2.73 7.41 0.43
C ALA A 38 -4.05 6.70 0.06
N GLY A 39 -5.16 7.36 0.31
CA GLY A 39 -6.49 6.82 0.01
C GLY A 39 -7.29 7.70 -0.91
N ILE A 40 -8.10 7.07 -1.77
CA ILE A 40 -8.95 7.80 -2.72
C ILE A 40 -10.01 8.61 -1.99
N PHE A 41 -10.56 8.06 -0.90
CA PHE A 41 -11.57 8.73 -0.07
C PHE A 41 -11.12 8.83 1.38
N ALA A 42 -9.81 8.98 1.62
CA ALA A 42 -9.28 9.09 2.97
C ALA A 42 -9.69 10.41 3.65
N MET A 43 -9.88 10.32 4.95
CA MET A 43 -10.02 11.50 5.81
C MET A 43 -8.63 11.82 6.35
N THR A 44 -8.01 12.86 5.80
CA THR A 44 -6.63 13.21 6.17
C THR A 44 -6.50 13.43 7.66
N GLY A 45 -5.53 12.75 8.26
CA GLY A 45 -5.27 12.81 9.69
C GLY A 45 -5.85 11.64 10.49
N ASP A 46 -6.72 10.82 9.90
CA ASP A 46 -7.28 9.66 10.59
C ASP A 46 -6.17 8.71 11.02
N GLU A 47 -6.34 8.12 12.20
CA GLU A 47 -5.40 7.14 12.72
C GLU A 47 -5.55 5.81 11.99
N VAL A 48 -4.44 5.09 11.86
CA VAL A 48 -4.44 3.71 11.37
C VAL A 48 -5.26 2.84 12.34
N THR A 49 -6.01 1.87 11.81
CA THR A 49 -6.84 1.03 12.68
C THR A 49 -5.98 0.20 13.63
N PRO A 50 -6.43 0.01 14.90
CA PRO A 50 -5.66 -0.76 15.87
C PRO A 50 -5.32 -2.17 15.42
N ASN A 51 -6.24 -2.84 14.73
CA ASN A 51 -6.00 -4.21 14.25
C ASN A 51 -4.96 -4.25 13.13
N SER A 52 -4.84 -3.19 12.32
CA SER A 52 -3.77 -3.09 11.33
C SER A 52 -2.40 -3.02 12.01
N VAL A 53 -2.31 -2.23 13.08
CA VAL A 53 -1.08 -2.12 13.87
C VAL A 53 -0.69 -3.49 14.44
N LYS A 54 -1.65 -4.16 15.07
CA LYS A 54 -1.41 -5.47 15.70
C LYS A 54 -1.01 -6.53 14.68
N ALA A 55 -1.66 -6.54 13.52
CA ALA A 55 -1.35 -7.49 12.46
C ALA A 55 0.09 -7.31 11.94
N CYS A 56 0.52 -6.05 11.75
CA CYS A 56 1.88 -5.77 11.28
C CYS A 56 2.95 -6.07 12.33
N GLU A 57 2.63 -5.95 13.60
CA GLU A 57 3.56 -6.29 14.68
C GLU A 57 4.06 -7.73 14.58
N ARG A 58 3.24 -8.63 14.04
CA ARG A 58 3.62 -10.03 13.83
C ARG A 58 4.77 -10.20 12.84
N PHE A 59 5.02 -9.20 12.00
CA PHE A 59 6.13 -9.18 11.06
C PHE A 59 7.29 -8.29 11.52
N GLY A 60 7.22 -7.79 12.76
CA GLY A 60 8.21 -6.85 13.27
C GLY A 60 8.10 -5.46 12.66
N VAL A 61 6.88 -5.09 12.22
CA VAL A 61 6.62 -3.82 11.56
C VAL A 61 5.71 -2.97 12.44
N ASP A 62 6.15 -1.75 12.75
CA ASP A 62 5.35 -0.78 13.53
C ASP A 62 4.80 0.30 12.60
N ILE A 63 3.47 0.33 12.44
CA ILE A 63 2.80 1.34 11.64
C ILE A 63 1.94 2.28 12.51
N SER A 64 2.14 2.26 13.83
CA SER A 64 1.29 3.00 14.78
C SER A 64 1.30 4.51 14.57
N ALA A 65 2.37 5.05 14.00
CA ALA A 65 2.48 6.49 13.75
C ALA A 65 1.82 6.94 12.45
N HIS A 66 1.34 6.00 11.63
CA HIS A 66 0.74 6.33 10.34
C HIS A 66 -0.53 7.17 10.52
N ARG A 67 -0.68 8.18 9.68
CA ARG A 67 -1.91 8.98 9.57
C ARG A 67 -2.37 8.96 8.12
N ALA A 68 -3.68 8.80 7.93
CA ALA A 68 -4.26 8.75 6.60
C ALA A 68 -4.05 10.07 5.86
N ARG A 69 -3.89 9.97 4.54
CA ARG A 69 -3.87 11.16 3.69
C ARG A 69 -4.65 10.88 2.41
N ARG A 70 -5.44 11.86 2.01
CA ARG A 70 -6.23 11.78 0.79
C ARG A 70 -5.36 12.08 -0.41
N ILE A 71 -5.57 11.34 -1.49
CA ILE A 71 -4.86 11.56 -2.75
C ILE A 71 -5.11 12.97 -3.27
N THR A 72 -4.04 13.63 -3.72
CA THR A 72 -4.06 14.93 -4.38
C THR A 72 -3.22 14.82 -5.65
N GLU A 73 -3.36 15.79 -6.55
CA GLU A 73 -2.50 15.87 -7.74
C GLU A 73 -1.02 15.84 -7.36
N TYR A 74 -0.67 16.58 -6.32
CA TYR A 74 0.72 16.65 -5.84
C TYR A 74 1.24 15.26 -5.45
N ILE A 75 0.43 14.49 -4.71
CA ILE A 75 0.81 13.13 -4.29
C ILE A 75 0.98 12.22 -5.51
N LEU A 76 0.08 12.33 -6.50
CA LEU A 76 0.18 11.53 -7.72
C LEU A 76 1.43 11.90 -8.53
N ASP A 77 1.73 13.19 -8.64
CA ASP A 77 2.88 13.65 -9.41
C ASP A 77 4.22 13.22 -8.81
N GLU A 78 4.26 13.03 -7.50
CA GLU A 78 5.48 12.62 -6.79
C GLU A 78 5.82 11.15 -6.99
N ALA A 79 4.85 10.31 -7.31
CA ALA A 79 5.05 8.86 -7.35
C ALA A 79 5.47 8.37 -8.74
N ASP A 80 6.35 7.40 -8.75
CA ASP A 80 6.81 6.75 -9.99
C ASP A 80 6.02 5.47 -10.29
N LYS A 81 5.44 4.85 -9.25
CA LYS A 81 4.70 3.61 -9.37
C LYS A 81 3.53 3.63 -8.37
N PHE A 82 2.41 3.06 -8.78
CA PHE A 82 1.20 3.01 -7.97
C PHE A 82 0.81 1.55 -7.74
N VAL A 83 0.74 1.13 -6.48
CA VAL A 83 0.34 -0.23 -6.12
C VAL A 83 -1.03 -0.14 -5.47
N CYS A 84 -2.05 -0.59 -6.18
CA CYS A 84 -3.44 -0.48 -5.77
C CYS A 84 -3.92 -1.76 -5.11
N MET A 85 -4.73 -1.62 -4.06
CA MET A 85 -5.23 -2.77 -3.32
C MET A 85 -6.35 -3.49 -4.03
N THR A 86 -7.04 -2.84 -4.99
CA THR A 86 -8.11 -3.47 -5.78
C THR A 86 -8.10 -2.96 -7.21
N GLN A 87 -8.86 -3.66 -8.08
CA GLN A 87 -9.08 -3.24 -9.46
C GLN A 87 -9.80 -1.90 -9.53
N GLU A 88 -10.73 -1.65 -8.60
CA GLU A 88 -11.48 -0.38 -8.56
C GLU A 88 -10.56 0.79 -8.26
N HIS A 89 -9.59 0.62 -7.35
CA HIS A 89 -8.59 1.67 -7.08
C HIS A 89 -7.76 1.96 -8.34
N ALA A 90 -7.35 0.90 -9.03
CA ALA A 90 -6.58 1.04 -10.27
C ALA A 90 -7.38 1.76 -11.35
N ALA A 91 -8.66 1.40 -11.51
CA ALA A 91 -9.53 2.04 -12.48
C ALA A 91 -9.68 3.54 -12.20
N SER A 92 -9.85 3.91 -10.94
CA SER A 92 -9.94 5.31 -10.54
C SER A 92 -8.66 6.07 -10.88
N LEU A 93 -7.49 5.49 -10.59
CA LEU A 93 -6.21 6.13 -10.87
C LEU A 93 -5.91 6.22 -12.35
N SER A 94 -6.37 5.27 -13.16
CA SER A 94 -6.07 5.24 -14.59
C SER A 94 -6.62 6.46 -15.34
N MET A 95 -7.52 7.21 -14.70
CA MET A 95 -8.02 8.46 -15.25
C MET A 95 -7.02 9.61 -15.12
N PHE A 96 -6.01 9.46 -14.27
CA PHE A 96 -5.07 10.52 -13.93
C PHE A 96 -3.60 10.18 -14.15
N VAL A 97 -3.26 8.89 -14.19
CA VAL A 97 -1.87 8.43 -14.34
C VAL A 97 -1.80 7.32 -15.40
N PRO A 98 -0.64 7.13 -16.04
CA PRO A 98 -0.48 6.07 -17.05
C PRO A 98 -0.70 4.67 -16.47
N GLN A 99 -1.41 3.82 -17.20
CA GLN A 99 -1.70 2.46 -16.76
C GLN A 99 -0.45 1.61 -16.52
N GLU A 100 0.61 1.83 -17.30
CA GLU A 100 1.86 1.08 -17.16
C GLU A 100 2.56 1.35 -15.82
N LYS A 101 2.13 2.39 -15.09
CA LYS A 101 2.66 2.69 -13.75
C LYS A 101 1.82 2.07 -12.63
N ILE A 102 0.71 1.41 -12.97
CA ILE A 102 -0.23 0.86 -11.98
C ILE A 102 -0.08 -0.65 -11.88
N VAL A 103 0.04 -1.15 -10.65
CA VAL A 103 0.04 -2.57 -10.34
C VAL A 103 -1.11 -2.83 -9.38
N VAL A 104 -1.91 -3.87 -9.64
CA VAL A 104 -2.93 -4.32 -8.69
C VAL A 104 -2.33 -5.44 -7.85
N LEU A 105 -2.29 -5.23 -6.55
CA LEU A 105 -1.64 -6.17 -5.65
C LEU A 105 -2.47 -7.44 -5.49
N GLY A 106 -1.88 -8.59 -5.81
CA GLY A 106 -2.49 -9.90 -5.63
C GLY A 106 -3.81 -10.11 -6.37
N GLY A 107 -4.06 -9.34 -7.43
CA GLY A 107 -5.34 -9.38 -8.13
C GLY A 107 -6.48 -8.73 -7.36
N GLY A 108 -6.20 -8.16 -6.21
CA GLY A 108 -7.15 -7.50 -5.32
C GLY A 108 -7.05 -8.05 -3.90
N ILE A 109 -6.90 -7.14 -2.93
CA ILE A 109 -6.85 -7.49 -1.51
C ILE A 109 -8.19 -7.13 -0.87
N PRO A 110 -8.91 -8.11 -0.29
CA PRO A 110 -10.21 -7.83 0.36
C PRO A 110 -10.05 -6.82 1.50
N ASP A 111 -11.07 -5.97 1.69
CA ASP A 111 -11.07 -4.96 2.73
C ASP A 111 -11.37 -5.61 4.09
N PRO A 112 -10.45 -5.54 5.08
CA PRO A 112 -10.66 -6.14 6.40
C PRO A 112 -11.49 -5.25 7.33
N PHE A 113 -11.86 -4.05 6.90
CA PHE A 113 -12.54 -3.07 7.75
C PHE A 113 -13.79 -3.66 8.39
N GLY A 114 -13.92 -3.46 9.70
CA GLY A 114 -15.04 -4.02 10.48
C GLY A 114 -14.84 -5.46 10.91
N GLY A 115 -13.78 -6.12 10.44
CA GLY A 115 -13.45 -7.50 10.83
C GLY A 115 -12.69 -7.56 12.15
N ASP A 116 -12.50 -8.79 12.64
CA ASP A 116 -11.73 -9.04 13.85
C ASP A 116 -10.22 -9.05 13.57
N LEU A 117 -9.42 -9.22 14.62
CA LEU A 117 -7.96 -9.25 14.46
C LEU A 117 -7.51 -10.35 13.51
N GLU A 118 -8.14 -11.53 13.56
CA GLU A 118 -7.80 -12.65 12.68
C GLU A 118 -7.97 -12.28 11.20
N THR A 119 -9.05 -11.54 10.89
CA THR A 119 -9.30 -11.04 9.53
C THR A 119 -8.17 -10.11 9.07
N TYR A 120 -7.70 -9.22 9.95
CA TYR A 120 -6.59 -8.32 9.65
C TYR A 120 -5.27 -9.08 9.48
N ILE A 121 -5.03 -10.11 10.29
CA ILE A 121 -3.85 -10.95 10.17
C ILE A 121 -3.83 -11.67 8.83
N ARG A 122 -4.96 -12.25 8.40
CA ARG A 122 -5.08 -12.87 7.09
C ARG A 122 -4.81 -11.88 5.97
N CYS A 123 -5.36 -10.67 6.11
CA CYS A 123 -5.15 -9.59 5.14
C CYS A 123 -3.66 -9.23 5.04
N ALA A 124 -2.99 -9.07 6.18
CA ALA A 124 -1.57 -8.75 6.21
C ALA A 124 -0.72 -9.86 5.57
N ASN A 125 -1.07 -11.13 5.79
CA ASN A 125 -0.39 -12.26 5.16
C ASN A 125 -0.58 -12.25 3.64
N MET A 126 -1.79 -11.98 3.17
CA MET A 126 -2.08 -11.87 1.73
C MET A 126 -1.25 -10.74 1.10
N ILE A 127 -1.19 -9.60 1.76
CA ILE A 127 -0.41 -8.45 1.30
C ILE A 127 1.08 -8.83 1.21
N LYS A 128 1.62 -9.40 2.27
CA LYS A 128 3.04 -9.79 2.29
C LYS A 128 3.38 -10.77 1.17
N ASN A 129 2.55 -11.81 1.00
CA ASN A 129 2.78 -12.81 -0.04
C ASN A 129 2.72 -12.18 -1.43
N ALA A 130 1.75 -11.32 -1.67
CA ALA A 130 1.61 -10.64 -2.96
C ALA A 130 2.79 -9.69 -3.23
N LEU A 131 3.25 -8.96 -2.21
CA LEU A 131 4.40 -8.07 -2.35
C LEU A 131 5.67 -8.83 -2.72
N LEU A 132 5.87 -10.01 -2.14
CA LEU A 132 7.01 -10.86 -2.47
C LEU A 132 6.91 -11.42 -3.88
N LEU A 133 5.74 -11.91 -4.27
CA LEU A 133 5.52 -12.49 -5.60
C LEU A 133 5.62 -11.43 -6.71
N GLN A 134 5.15 -10.22 -6.46
CA GLN A 134 5.12 -9.15 -7.45
C GLN A 134 6.27 -8.16 -7.29
N PHE A 135 7.26 -8.50 -6.49
CA PHE A 135 8.35 -7.58 -6.17
C PHE A 135 9.00 -6.96 -7.42
N ASP A 136 9.30 -7.78 -8.42
CA ASP A 136 9.95 -7.30 -9.63
C ASP A 136 9.06 -6.36 -10.42
N ASP A 137 7.76 -6.66 -10.52
CA ASP A 137 6.80 -5.79 -11.21
C ASP A 137 6.66 -4.45 -10.49
N ILE A 138 6.61 -4.49 -9.16
CA ILE A 138 6.44 -3.29 -8.33
C ILE A 138 7.65 -2.36 -8.46
N THR A 139 8.85 -2.95 -8.53
CA THR A 139 10.09 -2.17 -8.58
C THR A 139 10.58 -1.89 -9.99
N ALA A 140 9.89 -2.41 -11.02
CA ALA A 140 10.27 -2.16 -12.41
C ALA A 140 10.11 -0.69 -12.77
N VAL A 141 11.04 -0.15 -13.54
CA VAL A 141 10.97 1.22 -14.03
C VAL A 141 10.09 1.25 -15.28
N SER A 142 8.98 2.00 -15.20
CA SER A 142 8.02 2.14 -16.30
C SER A 142 8.52 3.16 -17.33
N GLY A 143 8.07 2.98 -18.58
CA GLY A 143 8.36 3.94 -19.63
C GLY A 143 9.74 3.79 -20.26
N LYS A 144 10.36 2.68 -20.08
CA LYS A 144 11.66 2.36 -20.70
C LYS A 144 11.48 1.72 -22.04
#